data_aaa2de8f3b5e9af34938dffe99b29f02
#
_entry.id   aaa2de8f3b5e9af34938dffe99b29f02
#
_cell.length_a   1.000
_cell.length_b   1.000
_cell.length_c   1.000
_cell.angle_alpha   90.00
_cell.angle_beta   90.00
_cell.angle_gamma   90.00
#
_symmetry.space_group_name_H-M   'P 1'
#
loop_
_entity.id
_entity.type
_entity.pdbx_description
1 polymer ?
#
loop_
_entity_poly.entity_id
_entity_poly.type
_entity_poly.pdbx_seq_one_letter_code
_entity_poly.pdbx_strand_id
1 'polypeptide(L)'
;MTRIVVLCALAVSLLSAQDWARATLEKSPRHREWVTVKHDGRSVETFVVYPESKAKTPVVLVIHEIFGMTDWVQDLADQVAAAGYIAVAPDLLSGMAPNGGRTPDFPQGGVGPAIGKLNPDQITADLNAVADYGIHLPAASGKLFVAGFCWGGSQTFRFATIRGDLAAAFVFYGGPPPKEDMARIKAPVYGFYAENDARIGATIPDTVATMKAASKVFEPETYAGAGHGFMRAGEDPSGTEANRKARAAAWERWRKFLSK
;
A
#
# COMPACT_ATOMS: atom_id res chain seq x y z
N MET A 1 -8.42 34.44 51.94
CA MET A 1 -7.71 33.19 51.56
C MET A 1 -8.14 32.81 50.17
N THR A 2 -7.37 33.29 49.16
CA THR A 2 -7.70 33.11 47.74
C THR A 2 -6.95 31.88 47.24
N ARG A 3 -7.68 30.81 46.89
CA ARG A 3 -7.09 29.59 46.29
C ARG A 3 -6.80 29.84 44.82
N ILE A 4 -5.55 29.90 44.45
CA ILE A 4 -5.09 29.90 43.06
C ILE A 4 -5.16 28.44 42.58
N VAL A 5 -6.08 28.17 41.62
CA VAL A 5 -6.13 26.91 40.90
C VAL A 5 -5.17 27.04 39.72
N VAL A 6 -4.03 26.37 39.82
CA VAL A 6 -3.09 26.22 38.70
C VAL A 6 -3.66 25.17 37.77
N LEU A 7 -4.23 25.59 36.66
CA LEU A 7 -4.54 24.69 35.55
C LEU A 7 -3.23 24.33 34.83
N CYS A 8 -2.70 23.13 35.11
CA CYS A 8 -1.70 22.52 34.26
C CYS A 8 -2.38 22.14 32.92
N ALA A 9 -2.23 22.96 31.90
CA ALA A 9 -2.51 22.57 30.53
C ALA A 9 -1.48 21.53 30.13
N LEU A 10 -1.87 20.24 30.11
CA LEU A 10 -1.13 19.22 29.40
C LEU A 10 -1.22 19.57 27.89
N ALA A 11 -0.17 20.19 27.38
CA ALA A 11 0.09 20.20 25.96
C ALA A 11 0.38 18.76 25.54
N VAL A 12 -0.66 18.03 25.15
CA VAL A 12 -0.51 16.79 24.37
C VAL A 12 0.01 17.27 23.03
N SER A 13 1.34 17.18 22.85
CA SER A 13 1.94 17.25 21.52
C SER A 13 1.28 16.13 20.71
N LEU A 14 0.45 16.50 19.76
CA LEU A 14 0.03 15.64 18.68
C LEU A 14 1.26 15.41 17.79
N LEU A 15 2.20 14.61 18.30
CA LEU A 15 3.19 13.97 17.46
C LEU A 15 2.41 13.22 16.39
N SER A 16 2.73 13.46 15.14
CA SER A 16 2.13 12.72 14.02
C SER A 16 2.26 11.23 14.35
N ALA A 17 1.16 10.48 14.20
CA ALA A 17 1.12 9.07 14.58
C ALA A 17 2.14 8.18 13.83
N GLN A 18 2.98 8.77 12.95
CA GLN A 18 3.97 8.07 12.11
C GLN A 18 5.31 8.83 12.01
N ASP A 19 5.65 9.68 12.98
CA ASP A 19 6.94 10.41 12.97
C ASP A 19 8.15 9.46 12.93
N TRP A 20 8.01 8.25 13.45
CA TRP A 20 9.02 7.20 13.35
C TRP A 20 9.29 6.79 11.89
N ALA A 21 8.25 6.68 11.06
CA ALA A 21 8.40 6.33 9.64
C ALA A 21 9.07 7.48 8.87
N ARG A 22 8.67 8.73 9.13
CA ARG A 22 9.33 9.91 8.57
C ARG A 22 10.81 9.96 8.95
N ALA A 23 11.13 9.76 10.24
CA ALA A 23 12.51 9.77 10.72
C ALA A 23 13.37 8.65 10.09
N THR A 24 12.76 7.51 9.74
CA THR A 24 13.43 6.43 8.99
C THR A 24 13.66 6.84 7.55
N LEU A 25 12.63 7.35 6.89
CA LEU A 25 12.71 7.80 5.50
C LEU A 25 13.74 8.92 5.29
N GLU A 26 13.82 9.89 6.22
CA GLU A 26 14.79 10.99 6.15
C GLU A 26 16.25 10.53 6.18
N LYS A 27 16.53 9.38 6.77
CA LYS A 27 17.88 8.78 6.82
C LYS A 27 18.21 7.92 5.60
N SER A 28 17.25 7.69 4.73
CA SER A 28 17.46 6.85 3.54
C SER A 28 18.44 7.52 2.57
N PRO A 29 19.45 6.79 2.07
CA PRO A 29 20.39 7.30 1.06
C PRO A 29 19.82 7.25 -0.36
N ARG A 30 18.65 6.60 -0.57
CA ARG A 30 18.09 6.35 -1.90
C ARG A 30 17.51 7.61 -2.53
N HIS A 31 17.63 7.69 -3.84
CA HIS A 31 16.97 8.72 -4.60
C HIS A 31 15.45 8.52 -4.56
N ARG A 32 14.73 9.56 -4.19
CA ARG A 32 13.28 9.61 -4.13
C ARG A 32 12.76 10.95 -4.60
N GLU A 33 11.63 10.93 -5.27
CA GLU A 33 11.02 12.13 -5.82
C GLU A 33 9.50 12.03 -5.87
N TRP A 34 8.84 13.18 -5.87
CA TRP A 34 7.42 13.28 -6.24
C TRP A 34 7.33 13.68 -7.70
N VAL A 35 6.53 12.94 -8.46
CA VAL A 35 6.25 13.21 -9.87
C VAL A 35 4.75 13.33 -10.09
N THR A 36 4.35 14.12 -11.07
CA THR A 36 2.95 14.25 -11.48
C THR A 36 2.73 13.38 -12.71
N VAL A 37 2.01 12.28 -12.57
CA VAL A 37 1.58 11.44 -13.69
C VAL A 37 0.26 12.00 -14.24
N LYS A 38 0.25 12.36 -15.52
CA LYS A 38 -0.92 12.96 -16.18
C LYS A 38 -1.59 11.95 -17.10
N HIS A 39 -2.92 11.84 -17.02
CA HIS A 39 -3.75 11.07 -17.92
C HIS A 39 -5.18 11.62 -17.90
N ASP A 40 -5.89 11.57 -19.03
CA ASP A 40 -7.32 11.92 -19.17
C ASP A 40 -7.73 13.22 -18.45
N GLY A 41 -6.87 14.24 -18.49
CA GLY A 41 -7.10 15.53 -17.83
C GLY A 41 -6.88 15.52 -16.30
N ARG A 42 -6.47 14.39 -15.72
CA ARG A 42 -6.14 14.22 -14.31
C ARG A 42 -4.63 14.30 -14.07
N SER A 43 -4.26 14.74 -12.90
CA SER A 43 -2.88 14.74 -12.38
C SER A 43 -2.82 13.89 -11.12
N VAL A 44 -1.98 12.84 -11.12
CA VAL A 44 -1.79 11.94 -9.98
C VAL A 44 -0.39 12.16 -9.42
N GLU A 45 -0.31 12.75 -8.22
CA GLU A 45 0.96 12.90 -7.51
C GLU A 45 1.44 11.53 -7.06
N THR A 46 2.64 11.17 -7.48
CA THR A 46 3.19 9.82 -7.29
C THR A 46 4.56 9.91 -6.64
N PHE A 47 4.75 9.20 -5.55
CA PHE A 47 6.04 9.06 -4.90
C PHE A 47 6.83 7.93 -5.56
N VAL A 48 8.02 8.23 -6.03
CA VAL A 48 8.91 7.28 -6.70
C VAL A 48 10.20 7.14 -5.92
N VAL A 49 10.63 5.91 -5.69
CA VAL A 49 11.90 5.61 -5.03
C VAL A 49 12.69 4.62 -5.88
N TYR A 50 13.96 4.91 -6.08
CA TYR A 50 14.86 4.11 -6.90
C TYR A 50 15.80 3.27 -6.03
N PRO A 51 16.05 2.00 -6.40
CA PRO A 51 17.07 1.20 -5.74
C PRO A 51 18.48 1.69 -6.09
N GLU A 52 19.42 1.43 -5.20
CA GLU A 52 20.85 1.66 -5.48
C GLU A 52 21.38 0.57 -6.43
N SER A 53 20.99 0.65 -7.70
CA SER A 53 21.34 -0.33 -8.73
C SER A 53 21.79 0.34 -10.02
N LYS A 54 22.78 -0.25 -10.68
CA LYS A 54 23.20 0.15 -12.04
C LYS A 54 22.44 -0.64 -13.12
N ALA A 55 21.82 -1.76 -12.76
CA ALA A 55 21.01 -2.56 -13.66
C ALA A 55 19.56 -2.08 -13.68
N LYS A 56 18.85 -2.34 -14.77
CA LYS A 56 17.41 -2.15 -14.84
C LYS A 56 16.71 -3.09 -13.86
N THR A 57 15.75 -2.55 -13.10
CA THR A 57 15.07 -3.29 -12.04
C THR A 57 13.55 -3.34 -12.27
N PRO A 58 12.86 -4.37 -11.75
CA PRO A 58 11.41 -4.43 -11.81
C PRO A 58 10.75 -3.30 -11.00
N VAL A 59 9.51 -3.01 -11.35
CA VAL A 59 8.67 -2.00 -10.70
C VAL A 59 7.67 -2.65 -9.77
N VAL A 60 7.47 -2.07 -8.60
CA VAL A 60 6.39 -2.39 -7.66
C VAL A 60 5.48 -1.16 -7.56
N LEU A 61 4.25 -1.31 -8.04
CA LEU A 61 3.18 -0.34 -7.79
C LEU A 61 2.66 -0.56 -6.37
N VAL A 62 2.77 0.46 -5.51
CA VAL A 62 2.39 0.39 -4.09
C VAL A 62 1.08 1.15 -3.87
N ILE A 63 0.03 0.47 -3.43
CA ILE A 63 -1.28 1.07 -3.18
C ILE A 63 -1.49 1.26 -1.67
N HIS A 64 -1.68 2.53 -1.27
CA HIS A 64 -1.80 2.96 0.12
C HIS A 64 -3.04 2.42 0.86
N GLU A 65 -3.03 2.52 2.19
CA GLU A 65 -4.17 2.20 3.06
C GLU A 65 -5.30 3.24 2.95
N ILE A 66 -6.38 3.03 3.71
CA ILE A 66 -7.50 4.00 3.85
C ILE A 66 -7.05 5.36 4.41
N PHE A 67 -5.83 5.48 4.88
CA PHE A 67 -5.24 6.71 5.40
C PHE A 67 -4.56 7.57 4.33
N GLY A 68 -4.60 7.14 3.05
CA GLY A 68 -3.94 7.82 1.95
C GLY A 68 -2.41 7.65 1.96
N MET A 69 -1.72 8.58 1.33
CA MET A 69 -0.27 8.56 1.16
C MET A 69 0.45 9.11 2.39
N THR A 70 0.50 8.29 3.45
CA THR A 70 1.13 8.62 4.74
C THR A 70 2.65 8.49 4.71
N ASP A 71 3.33 8.95 5.76
CA ASP A 71 4.78 8.78 5.93
C ASP A 71 5.18 7.30 5.93
N TRP A 72 4.34 6.42 6.53
CA TRP A 72 4.59 4.97 6.49
C TRP A 72 4.56 4.39 5.07
N VAL A 73 3.63 4.80 4.23
CA VAL A 73 3.57 4.31 2.83
C VAL A 73 4.80 4.77 2.06
N GLN A 74 5.28 6.00 2.30
CA GLN A 74 6.50 6.51 1.69
C GLN A 74 7.74 5.75 2.18
N ASP A 75 7.83 5.47 3.49
CA ASP A 75 8.91 4.66 4.06
C ASP A 75 8.86 3.20 3.54
N LEU A 76 7.66 2.61 3.42
CA LEU A 76 7.48 1.29 2.81
C LEU A 76 7.95 1.27 1.35
N ALA A 77 7.67 2.30 0.57
CA ALA A 77 8.17 2.42 -0.80
C ALA A 77 9.71 2.49 -0.83
N ASP A 78 10.32 3.17 0.14
CA ASP A 78 11.76 3.21 0.31
C ASP A 78 12.34 1.82 0.68
N GLN A 79 11.65 1.06 1.54
CA GLN A 79 12.05 -0.32 1.88
C GLN A 79 11.94 -1.27 0.68
N VAL A 80 10.93 -1.08 -0.19
CA VAL A 80 10.82 -1.82 -1.47
C VAL A 80 12.01 -1.49 -2.36
N ALA A 81 12.42 -0.22 -2.41
CA ALA A 81 13.60 0.18 -3.16
C ALA A 81 14.89 -0.37 -2.54
N ALA A 82 14.99 -0.43 -1.20
CA ALA A 82 16.10 -1.12 -0.51
C ALA A 82 16.19 -2.60 -0.87
N ALA A 83 15.07 -3.24 -1.20
CA ALA A 83 15.02 -4.62 -1.65
C ALA A 83 15.39 -4.82 -3.14
N GLY A 84 15.68 -3.73 -3.87
CA GLY A 84 16.18 -3.78 -5.26
C GLY A 84 15.11 -3.53 -6.33
N TYR A 85 13.98 -2.90 -6.00
CA TYR A 85 12.88 -2.63 -6.91
C TYR A 85 12.62 -1.13 -7.03
N ILE A 86 12.18 -0.64 -8.19
CA ILE A 86 11.63 0.70 -8.28
C ILE A 86 10.24 0.68 -7.65
N ALA A 87 10.01 1.50 -6.64
CA ALA A 87 8.69 1.66 -6.04
C ALA A 87 8.00 2.88 -6.65
N VAL A 88 6.75 2.72 -7.11
CA VAL A 88 5.88 3.80 -7.56
C VAL A 88 4.60 3.78 -6.74
N ALA A 89 4.35 4.83 -5.97
CA ALA A 89 3.26 4.90 -5.00
C ALA A 89 2.38 6.13 -5.29
N PRO A 90 1.24 5.97 -6.00
CA PRO A 90 0.34 7.08 -6.28
C PRO A 90 -0.40 7.54 -5.02
N ASP A 91 -0.55 8.85 -4.86
CA ASP A 91 -1.56 9.44 -3.99
C ASP A 91 -2.89 9.49 -4.75
N LEU A 92 -3.74 8.48 -4.56
CA LEU A 92 -5.02 8.36 -5.27
C LEU A 92 -6.02 9.46 -4.87
N LEU A 93 -5.72 10.24 -3.81
CA LEU A 93 -6.48 11.42 -3.41
C LEU A 93 -5.98 12.72 -4.05
N SER A 94 -5.06 12.64 -5.01
CA SER A 94 -4.58 13.81 -5.76
C SER A 94 -5.72 14.62 -6.34
N GLY A 95 -5.70 15.93 -6.12
CA GLY A 95 -6.73 16.87 -6.58
C GLY A 95 -8.02 16.88 -5.75
N MET A 96 -8.17 16.04 -4.72
CA MET A 96 -9.42 15.93 -3.93
C MET A 96 -9.41 16.71 -2.62
N ALA A 97 -8.25 17.07 -2.11
CA ALA A 97 -8.15 17.93 -0.93
C ALA A 97 -8.51 19.39 -1.27
N PRO A 98 -8.73 20.25 -0.28
CA PRO A 98 -8.96 21.68 -0.51
C PRO A 98 -7.92 22.31 -1.44
N ASN A 99 -8.35 23.20 -2.32
CA ASN A 99 -7.52 23.86 -3.34
C ASN A 99 -6.83 22.90 -4.34
N GLY A 100 -7.39 21.72 -4.56
CA GLY A 100 -6.81 20.72 -5.46
C GLY A 100 -5.59 20.01 -4.87
N GLY A 101 -5.43 19.99 -3.56
CA GLY A 101 -4.36 19.29 -2.84
C GLY A 101 -4.51 17.76 -2.82
N ARG A 102 -3.65 17.10 -2.06
CA ARG A 102 -3.54 15.65 -1.93
C ARG A 102 -3.64 15.19 -0.47
N THR A 103 -3.30 13.96 -0.15
CA THR A 103 -3.44 13.37 1.21
C THR A 103 -3.06 14.30 2.37
N PRO A 104 -1.88 14.92 2.44
CA PRO A 104 -1.50 15.75 3.59
C PRO A 104 -2.29 17.05 3.72
N ASP A 105 -2.99 17.47 2.66
CA ASP A 105 -3.74 18.74 2.62
C ASP A 105 -5.19 18.58 3.12
N PHE A 106 -5.61 17.37 3.47
CA PHE A 106 -6.92 17.14 4.08
C PHE A 106 -6.93 17.60 5.54
N PRO A 107 -8.06 18.19 6.01
CA PRO A 107 -8.25 18.41 7.43
C PRO A 107 -8.30 17.08 8.17
N GLN A 108 -8.04 17.10 9.47
CA GLN A 108 -8.10 15.91 10.33
C GLN A 108 -9.44 15.16 10.14
N GLY A 109 -9.34 13.84 9.90
CA GLY A 109 -10.49 12.97 9.64
C GLY A 109 -11.07 13.04 8.22
N GLY A 110 -10.53 13.88 7.33
CA GLY A 110 -11.04 14.07 5.97
C GLY A 110 -10.66 12.98 4.98
N VAL A 111 -9.53 12.30 5.19
CA VAL A 111 -8.97 11.31 4.25
C VAL A 111 -9.90 10.10 4.08
N GLY A 112 -10.33 9.46 5.17
CA GLY A 112 -11.19 8.27 5.10
C GLY A 112 -12.49 8.48 4.32
N PRO A 113 -13.28 9.54 4.59
CA PRO A 113 -14.44 9.90 3.78
C PRO A 113 -14.12 10.19 2.32
N ALA A 114 -12.95 10.77 2.01
CA ALA A 114 -12.52 11.01 0.63
C ALA A 114 -12.21 9.70 -0.11
N ILE A 115 -11.51 8.75 0.53
CA ILE A 115 -11.30 7.40 -0.01
C ILE A 115 -12.62 6.73 -0.36
N GLY A 116 -13.65 6.85 0.50
CA GLY A 116 -14.98 6.29 0.26
C GLY A 116 -15.73 6.90 -0.94
N LYS A 117 -15.28 8.05 -1.45
CA LYS A 117 -15.86 8.72 -2.62
C LYS A 117 -15.10 8.45 -3.93
N LEU A 118 -13.97 7.76 -3.88
CA LEU A 118 -13.20 7.43 -5.07
C LEU A 118 -14.01 6.54 -6.01
N ASN A 119 -14.11 6.96 -7.27
CA ASN A 119 -14.75 6.16 -8.31
C ASN A 119 -13.84 4.98 -8.70
N PRO A 120 -14.35 3.73 -8.74
CA PRO A 120 -13.56 2.56 -9.11
C PRO A 120 -12.89 2.65 -10.49
N ASP A 121 -13.55 3.24 -11.49
CA ASP A 121 -12.97 3.40 -12.82
C ASP A 121 -11.85 4.42 -12.82
N GLN A 122 -11.98 5.50 -12.03
CA GLN A 122 -10.91 6.47 -11.83
C GLN A 122 -9.71 5.84 -11.13
N ILE A 123 -9.92 5.03 -10.08
CA ILE A 123 -8.84 4.27 -9.43
C ILE A 123 -8.11 3.41 -10.46
N THR A 124 -8.87 2.72 -11.32
CA THR A 124 -8.28 1.87 -12.37
C THR A 124 -7.45 2.68 -13.35
N ALA A 125 -7.96 3.82 -13.81
CA ALA A 125 -7.26 4.70 -14.74
C ALA A 125 -5.97 5.26 -14.12
N ASP A 126 -6.04 5.75 -12.86
CA ASP A 126 -4.89 6.26 -12.11
C ASP A 126 -3.81 5.16 -11.95
N LEU A 127 -4.21 3.96 -11.53
CA LEU A 127 -3.27 2.84 -11.33
C LEU A 127 -2.63 2.38 -12.64
N ASN A 128 -3.38 2.34 -13.75
CA ASN A 128 -2.82 2.03 -15.07
C ASN A 128 -1.81 3.08 -15.50
N ALA A 129 -2.16 4.37 -15.41
CA ALA A 129 -1.27 5.45 -15.81
C ALA A 129 0.04 5.45 -15.00
N VAL A 130 -0.04 5.24 -13.67
CA VAL A 130 1.15 5.17 -12.82
C VAL A 130 1.96 3.90 -13.07
N ALA A 131 1.32 2.76 -13.31
CA ALA A 131 2.00 1.52 -13.69
C ALA A 131 2.76 1.70 -15.01
N ASP A 132 2.10 2.27 -16.03
CA ASP A 132 2.73 2.55 -17.33
C ASP A 132 3.88 3.54 -17.20
N TYR A 133 3.72 4.61 -16.43
CA TYR A 133 4.83 5.51 -16.10
C TYR A 133 6.01 4.75 -15.50
N GLY A 134 5.75 3.92 -14.49
CA GLY A 134 6.80 3.18 -13.77
C GLY A 134 7.58 2.23 -14.68
N ILE A 135 6.90 1.40 -15.49
CA ILE A 135 7.58 0.43 -16.37
C ILE A 135 8.34 1.08 -17.53
N HIS A 136 8.01 2.31 -17.90
CA HIS A 136 8.71 3.08 -18.93
C HIS A 136 9.85 3.96 -18.41
N LEU A 137 10.10 3.98 -17.10
CA LEU A 137 11.28 4.66 -16.55
C LEU A 137 12.57 4.09 -17.14
N PRO A 138 13.58 4.91 -17.44
CA PRO A 138 14.84 4.44 -18.02
C PRO A 138 15.53 3.33 -17.20
N ALA A 139 15.36 3.37 -15.87
CA ALA A 139 15.89 2.38 -14.93
C ALA A 139 15.03 1.12 -14.78
N ALA A 140 13.83 1.09 -15.39
CA ALA A 140 12.90 -0.04 -15.27
C ALA A 140 13.24 -1.16 -16.24
N SER A 141 13.04 -2.41 -15.79
CA SER A 141 13.20 -3.62 -16.62
C SER A 141 11.93 -3.96 -17.44
N GLY A 142 10.82 -3.26 -17.19
CA GLY A 142 9.51 -3.54 -17.78
C GLY A 142 8.69 -4.58 -17.01
N LYS A 143 9.26 -5.29 -16.02
CA LYS A 143 8.53 -6.24 -15.16
C LYS A 143 7.76 -5.46 -14.09
N LEU A 144 6.46 -5.73 -13.96
CA LEU A 144 5.55 -5.03 -13.07
C LEU A 144 4.97 -5.96 -11.99
N PHE A 145 5.08 -5.53 -10.75
CA PHE A 145 4.38 -6.08 -9.60
C PHE A 145 3.41 -5.04 -9.03
N VAL A 146 2.39 -5.50 -8.32
CA VAL A 146 1.51 -4.63 -7.55
C VAL A 146 1.39 -5.14 -6.12
N ALA A 147 1.47 -4.24 -5.14
CA ALA A 147 1.28 -4.52 -3.72
C ALA A 147 0.37 -3.45 -3.11
N GLY A 148 -0.57 -3.86 -2.28
CA GLY A 148 -1.43 -2.90 -1.59
C GLY A 148 -1.88 -3.40 -0.22
N PHE A 149 -2.25 -2.45 0.62
CA PHE A 149 -2.43 -2.63 2.05
C PHE A 149 -3.82 -2.18 2.48
N CYS A 150 -4.53 -2.98 3.29
CA CYS A 150 -5.88 -2.67 3.76
C CYS A 150 -6.86 -2.42 2.59
N TRP A 151 -7.41 -1.24 2.47
CA TRP A 151 -8.19 -0.80 1.31
C TRP A 151 -7.38 -0.97 0.01
N GLY A 152 -6.12 -0.56 0.01
CA GLY A 152 -5.21 -0.76 -1.13
C GLY A 152 -4.97 -2.24 -1.45
N GLY A 153 -5.03 -3.13 -0.46
CA GLY A 153 -4.99 -4.58 -0.68
C GLY A 153 -6.19 -5.06 -1.50
N SER A 154 -7.39 -4.54 -1.19
CA SER A 154 -8.59 -4.83 -1.99
C SER A 154 -8.48 -4.26 -3.40
N GLN A 155 -7.91 -3.04 -3.55
CA GLN A 155 -7.66 -2.45 -4.87
C GLN A 155 -6.62 -3.24 -5.67
N THR A 156 -5.58 -3.77 -5.02
CA THR A 156 -4.58 -4.67 -5.63
C THR A 156 -5.24 -5.93 -6.20
N PHE A 157 -6.09 -6.58 -5.43
CA PHE A 157 -6.79 -7.78 -5.89
C PHE A 157 -7.74 -7.47 -7.05
N ARG A 158 -8.48 -6.35 -6.96
CA ARG A 158 -9.32 -5.87 -8.04
C ARG A 158 -8.49 -5.52 -9.28
N PHE A 159 -7.37 -4.83 -9.14
CA PHE A 159 -6.50 -4.44 -10.24
C PHE A 159 -5.94 -5.66 -10.99
N ALA A 160 -5.64 -6.75 -10.27
CA ALA A 160 -5.23 -8.01 -10.90
C ALA A 160 -6.29 -8.64 -11.81
N THR A 161 -7.59 -8.31 -11.64
CA THR A 161 -8.66 -8.75 -12.57
C THR A 161 -8.68 -7.95 -13.88
N ILE A 162 -7.98 -6.80 -13.92
CA ILE A 162 -8.01 -5.83 -15.01
C ILE A 162 -6.67 -5.78 -15.75
N ARG A 163 -5.57 -5.68 -15.00
CA ARG A 163 -4.22 -5.56 -15.55
C ARG A 163 -3.62 -6.94 -15.84
N GLY A 164 -3.42 -7.24 -17.12
CA GLY A 164 -3.06 -8.60 -17.57
C GLY A 164 -1.57 -8.90 -17.69
N ASP A 165 -0.68 -7.91 -17.50
CA ASP A 165 0.78 -8.02 -17.62
C ASP A 165 1.51 -7.95 -16.27
N LEU A 166 0.78 -8.08 -15.16
CA LEU A 166 1.38 -8.18 -13.84
C LEU A 166 2.21 -9.46 -13.71
N ALA A 167 3.41 -9.36 -13.15
CA ALA A 167 4.21 -10.52 -12.79
C ALA A 167 3.66 -11.23 -11.53
N ALA A 168 3.15 -10.46 -10.56
CA ALA A 168 2.39 -10.94 -9.41
C ALA A 168 1.63 -9.79 -8.74
N ALA A 169 0.60 -10.15 -7.93
CA ALA A 169 -0.14 -9.24 -7.07
C ALA A 169 -0.01 -9.67 -5.60
N PHE A 170 0.30 -8.73 -4.71
CA PHE A 170 0.53 -8.93 -3.28
C PHE A 170 -0.55 -8.22 -2.47
N VAL A 171 -1.45 -8.99 -1.89
CA VAL A 171 -2.65 -8.50 -1.19
C VAL A 171 -2.42 -8.57 0.32
N PHE A 172 -2.17 -7.43 0.96
CA PHE A 172 -2.01 -7.36 2.40
C PHE A 172 -3.33 -6.98 3.06
N TYR A 173 -3.90 -7.91 3.82
CA TYR A 173 -5.16 -7.77 4.58
C TYR A 173 -6.28 -7.03 3.84
N GLY A 174 -6.40 -7.30 2.53
CA GLY A 174 -7.44 -6.79 1.65
C GLY A 174 -8.47 -7.85 1.29
N GLY A 175 -9.73 -7.44 1.09
CA GLY A 175 -10.80 -8.32 0.62
C GLY A 175 -10.71 -8.62 -0.88
N PRO A 176 -11.35 -9.72 -1.33
CA PRO A 176 -11.37 -10.10 -2.74
C PRO A 176 -12.27 -9.21 -3.60
N PRO A 177 -12.08 -9.21 -4.93
CA PRO A 177 -13.03 -8.63 -5.87
C PRO A 177 -14.28 -9.53 -6.00
N PRO A 178 -15.32 -9.10 -6.74
CA PRO A 178 -16.46 -9.96 -7.09
C PRO A 178 -16.01 -11.31 -7.67
N LYS A 179 -16.74 -12.39 -7.33
CA LYS A 179 -16.36 -13.77 -7.72
C LYS A 179 -16.24 -13.94 -9.24
N GLU A 180 -17.16 -13.34 -9.98
CA GLU A 180 -17.21 -13.37 -11.45
C GLU A 180 -15.99 -12.73 -12.09
N ASP A 181 -15.32 -11.80 -11.41
CA ASP A 181 -14.15 -11.10 -11.93
C ASP A 181 -12.86 -11.90 -11.75
N MET A 182 -12.81 -12.82 -10.78
CA MET A 182 -11.60 -13.57 -10.44
C MET A 182 -11.10 -14.43 -11.60
N ALA A 183 -11.99 -14.92 -12.48
CA ALA A 183 -11.62 -15.70 -13.65
C ALA A 183 -10.74 -14.91 -14.65
N ARG A 184 -10.78 -13.57 -14.63
CA ARG A 184 -9.97 -12.71 -15.50
C ARG A 184 -8.52 -12.57 -15.05
N ILE A 185 -8.19 -12.91 -13.79
CA ILE A 185 -6.85 -12.79 -13.23
C ILE A 185 -5.87 -13.65 -14.02
N LYS A 186 -4.74 -13.08 -14.42
CA LYS A 186 -3.66 -13.80 -15.13
C LYS A 186 -2.44 -14.04 -14.23
N ALA A 187 -2.11 -13.08 -13.39
CA ALA A 187 -0.97 -13.15 -12.50
C ALA A 187 -1.24 -14.00 -11.25
N PRO A 188 -0.22 -14.62 -10.65
CA PRO A 188 -0.37 -15.20 -9.32
C PRO A 188 -0.70 -14.11 -8.29
N VAL A 189 -1.59 -14.44 -7.35
CA VAL A 189 -1.98 -13.56 -6.25
C VAL A 189 -1.51 -14.19 -4.94
N TYR A 190 -0.75 -13.43 -4.17
CA TYR A 190 -0.24 -13.82 -2.86
C TYR A 190 -0.93 -13.01 -1.78
N GLY A 191 -1.64 -13.69 -0.88
CA GLY A 191 -2.38 -13.05 0.21
C GLY A 191 -1.61 -13.08 1.53
N PHE A 192 -1.67 -12.00 2.30
CA PHE A 192 -1.01 -11.82 3.60
C PHE A 192 -2.06 -11.35 4.60
N TYR A 193 -2.52 -12.23 5.47
CA TYR A 193 -3.71 -12.02 6.29
C TYR A 193 -3.40 -12.09 7.78
N ALA A 194 -4.17 -11.37 8.58
CA ALA A 194 -4.06 -11.35 10.02
C ALA A 194 -5.08 -12.33 10.65
N GLU A 195 -4.67 -13.12 11.64
CA GLU A 195 -5.59 -14.01 12.36
C GLU A 195 -6.70 -13.23 13.07
N ASN A 196 -6.36 -12.08 13.67
CA ASN A 196 -7.30 -11.22 14.38
C ASN A 196 -7.99 -10.20 13.45
N ASP A 197 -8.32 -10.61 12.22
CA ASP A 197 -9.14 -9.84 11.29
C ASP A 197 -10.27 -10.72 10.75
N ALA A 198 -11.26 -10.96 11.61
CA ALA A 198 -12.40 -11.85 11.30
C ALA A 198 -13.16 -11.43 10.02
N ARG A 199 -13.25 -10.11 9.74
CA ARG A 199 -13.95 -9.58 8.58
C ARG A 199 -13.28 -10.01 7.27
N ILE A 200 -11.98 -9.92 7.17
CA ILE A 200 -11.22 -10.35 5.98
C ILE A 200 -11.00 -11.86 6.01
N GLY A 201 -10.67 -12.43 7.17
CA GLY A 201 -10.45 -13.87 7.33
C GLY A 201 -11.62 -14.73 6.86
N ALA A 202 -12.85 -14.29 7.11
CA ALA A 202 -14.06 -14.97 6.66
C ALA A 202 -14.18 -15.07 5.12
N THR A 203 -13.50 -14.23 4.36
CA THR A 203 -13.55 -14.23 2.88
C THR A 203 -12.57 -15.22 2.26
N ILE A 204 -11.54 -15.66 2.99
CA ILE A 204 -10.42 -16.45 2.46
C ILE A 204 -10.87 -17.80 1.91
N PRO A 205 -11.67 -18.62 2.64
CA PRO A 205 -12.05 -19.95 2.15
C PRO A 205 -12.80 -19.90 0.82
N ASP A 206 -13.75 -18.99 0.68
CA ASP A 206 -14.53 -18.79 -0.54
C ASP A 206 -13.63 -18.30 -1.70
N THR A 207 -12.69 -17.40 -1.41
CA THR A 207 -11.73 -16.88 -2.39
C THR A 207 -10.84 -18.01 -2.91
N VAL A 208 -10.30 -18.86 -2.02
CA VAL A 208 -9.50 -20.03 -2.39
C VAL A 208 -10.30 -20.98 -3.29
N ALA A 209 -11.55 -21.28 -2.92
CA ALA A 209 -12.41 -22.17 -3.71
C ALA A 209 -12.70 -21.56 -5.09
N THR A 210 -13.02 -20.27 -5.16
CA THR A 210 -13.33 -19.56 -6.44
C THR A 210 -12.12 -19.51 -7.35
N MET A 211 -10.97 -19.09 -6.84
CA MET A 211 -9.72 -19.02 -7.62
C MET A 211 -9.29 -20.39 -8.12
N LYS A 212 -9.38 -21.43 -7.29
CA LYS A 212 -9.09 -22.82 -7.67
C LYS A 212 -10.03 -23.30 -8.79
N ALA A 213 -11.33 -23.04 -8.65
CA ALA A 213 -12.32 -23.41 -9.68
C ALA A 213 -12.05 -22.72 -11.02
N ALA A 214 -11.53 -21.48 -10.99
CA ALA A 214 -11.12 -20.73 -12.17
C ALA A 214 -9.71 -21.11 -12.67
N SER A 215 -9.02 -22.08 -12.08
CA SER A 215 -7.63 -22.44 -12.37
C SER A 215 -6.65 -21.28 -12.22
N LYS A 216 -6.87 -20.43 -11.21
CA LYS A 216 -6.02 -19.27 -10.88
C LYS A 216 -5.19 -19.56 -9.65
N VAL A 217 -3.99 -18.95 -9.59
CA VAL A 217 -3.09 -19.07 -8.46
C VAL A 217 -3.48 -18.06 -7.38
N PHE A 218 -3.87 -18.54 -6.22
CA PHE A 218 -4.05 -17.76 -5.00
C PHE A 218 -3.43 -18.47 -3.83
N GLU A 219 -2.40 -17.88 -3.24
CA GLU A 219 -1.67 -18.44 -2.09
C GLU A 219 -1.83 -17.51 -0.87
N PRO A 220 -2.89 -17.68 -0.06
CA PRO A 220 -3.05 -16.93 1.18
C PRO A 220 -2.20 -17.51 2.30
N GLU A 221 -1.66 -16.64 3.16
CA GLU A 221 -1.04 -16.99 4.44
C GLU A 221 -1.63 -16.13 5.55
N THR A 222 -1.95 -16.74 6.68
CA THR A 222 -2.50 -16.07 7.85
C THR A 222 -1.48 -16.09 8.98
N TYR A 223 -1.18 -14.93 9.54
CA TYR A 223 -0.17 -14.72 10.57
C TYR A 223 -0.81 -14.74 11.95
N ALA A 224 -0.37 -15.69 12.79
CA ALA A 224 -0.91 -15.92 14.12
C ALA A 224 -0.77 -14.69 15.04
N GLY A 225 -1.83 -14.35 15.76
CA GLY A 225 -1.91 -13.24 16.71
C GLY A 225 -1.86 -11.84 16.07
N ALA A 226 -1.65 -11.74 14.75
CA ALA A 226 -1.59 -10.47 14.06
C ALA A 226 -2.96 -9.79 13.97
N GLY A 227 -2.98 -8.48 14.08
CA GLY A 227 -4.15 -7.64 13.82
C GLY A 227 -4.16 -7.07 12.40
N HIS A 228 -5.32 -6.56 11.97
CA HIS A 228 -5.45 -5.82 10.71
C HIS A 228 -4.41 -4.68 10.66
N GLY A 229 -3.74 -4.49 9.52
CA GLY A 229 -2.70 -3.47 9.38
C GLY A 229 -1.36 -3.83 10.01
N PHE A 230 -1.08 -5.12 10.25
CA PHE A 230 0.12 -5.58 10.94
C PHE A 230 1.44 -5.16 10.25
N MET A 231 1.44 -4.88 8.97
CA MET A 231 2.64 -4.38 8.27
C MET A 231 3.07 -3.02 8.83
N ARG A 232 2.13 -2.11 9.01
CA ARG A 232 2.36 -0.80 9.64
C ARG A 232 2.52 -0.92 11.15
N ALA A 233 1.59 -1.61 11.82
CA ALA A 233 1.60 -1.74 13.27
C ALA A 233 2.79 -2.55 13.82
N GLY A 234 3.37 -3.45 13.02
CA GLY A 234 4.56 -4.20 13.39
C GLY A 234 5.87 -3.41 13.23
N GLU A 235 5.82 -2.28 12.54
CA GLU A 235 6.94 -1.36 12.35
C GLU A 235 6.91 -0.22 13.38
N ASP A 236 5.71 0.13 13.82
CA ASP A 236 5.51 1.12 14.88
C ASP A 236 6.26 0.69 16.16
N PRO A 237 7.07 1.58 16.78
CA PRO A 237 7.76 1.26 18.04
C PRO A 237 6.85 0.79 19.16
N SER A 238 5.57 1.23 19.17
CA SER A 238 4.55 0.80 20.13
C SER A 238 3.83 -0.50 19.73
N GLY A 239 4.15 -1.07 18.56
CA GLY A 239 3.50 -2.25 18.03
C GLY A 239 3.63 -3.49 18.93
N THR A 240 2.66 -4.39 18.86
CA THR A 240 2.69 -5.65 19.61
C THR A 240 3.76 -6.60 19.06
N GLU A 241 4.23 -7.53 19.91
CA GLU A 241 5.18 -8.56 19.46
C GLU A 241 4.60 -9.42 18.33
N ALA A 242 3.30 -9.75 18.40
CA ALA A 242 2.62 -10.52 17.35
C ALA A 242 2.65 -9.79 16.00
N ASN A 243 2.35 -8.48 15.97
CA ASN A 243 2.43 -7.69 14.75
C ASN A 243 3.87 -7.57 14.23
N ARG A 244 4.86 -7.42 15.11
CA ARG A 244 6.29 -7.39 14.71
C ARG A 244 6.73 -8.71 14.07
N LYS A 245 6.38 -9.85 14.66
CA LYS A 245 6.66 -11.19 14.11
C LYS A 245 5.97 -11.40 12.77
N ALA A 246 4.69 -11.04 12.69
CA ALA A 246 3.89 -11.15 11.47
C ALA A 246 4.48 -10.29 10.34
N ARG A 247 4.85 -9.03 10.63
CA ARG A 247 5.51 -8.15 9.66
C ARG A 247 6.81 -8.74 9.15
N ALA A 248 7.67 -9.22 10.04
CA ALA A 248 8.95 -9.80 9.66
C ALA A 248 8.78 -11.01 8.72
N ALA A 249 7.90 -11.95 9.08
CA ALA A 249 7.60 -13.14 8.27
C ALA A 249 6.95 -12.79 6.93
N ALA A 250 6.00 -11.84 6.94
CA ALA A 250 5.34 -11.38 5.72
C ALA A 250 6.32 -10.65 4.78
N TRP A 251 7.22 -9.85 5.33
CA TRP A 251 8.26 -9.16 4.54
C TRP A 251 9.23 -10.17 3.89
N GLU A 252 9.68 -11.18 4.63
CA GLU A 252 10.52 -12.25 4.10
C GLU A 252 9.82 -13.00 2.97
N ARG A 253 8.55 -13.41 3.20
CA ARG A 253 7.74 -14.08 2.19
C ARG A 253 7.52 -13.20 0.94
N TRP A 254 7.24 -11.92 1.11
CA TRP A 254 7.07 -10.99 0.01
C TRP A 254 8.34 -10.86 -0.83
N ARG A 255 9.49 -10.66 -0.20
CA ARG A 255 10.79 -10.62 -0.90
C ARG A 255 11.08 -11.91 -1.68
N LYS A 256 10.77 -13.07 -1.10
CA LYS A 256 10.92 -14.37 -1.79
C LYS A 256 10.09 -14.45 -3.07
N PHE A 257 8.87 -13.90 -3.09
CA PHE A 257 8.03 -13.91 -4.29
C PHE A 257 8.41 -12.82 -5.29
N LEU A 258 8.88 -11.67 -4.84
CA LEU A 258 9.40 -10.62 -5.72
C LEU A 258 10.63 -11.08 -6.51
N SER A 259 11.44 -11.99 -5.97
CA SER A 259 12.65 -12.50 -6.61
C SER A 259 12.41 -13.61 -7.64
N LYS A 260 11.18 -14.10 -7.79
CA LYS A 260 10.79 -15.07 -8.83
C LYS A 260 10.45 -14.35 -10.15
#